data_1370e77f08e127f0682b58fa11431a6b
#
_entry.id   1370e77f08e127f0682b58fa11431a6b
#
_cell.length_a   1.000
_cell.length_b   1.000
_cell.length_c   1.000
_cell.angle_alpha   90.00
_cell.angle_beta   90.00
_cell.angle_gamma   90.00
#
_symmetry.space_group_name_H-M   'P 1'
#
loop_
_entity.id
_entity.type
_entity.pdbx_description
1 polymer ?
#
loop_
_entity_poly.entity_id
_entity_poly.type
_entity_poly.pdbx_seq_one_letter_code
_entity_poly.pdbx_strand_id
1 'polypeptide(L)'
;MNRSAISLVAMVSITACASTSVQEMSKSTFQVQTTAAPVCGKSGAAKVASKVAAIEVIKRGGDKFVLASSQAGTSFSGFVGYTAISRNNRGIVVKMVEPDDPEFNDALSAREVLGENWEKQVKRGKPSTC
;
A
#
# COMPACT_ATOMS: atom_id res chain seq x y z
N MET A 1 -38.39 -1.73 43.60
CA MET A 1 -38.34 -2.37 42.26
C MET A 1 -37.43 -1.55 41.36
N ASN A 2 -36.13 -1.89 41.33
CA ASN A 2 -35.14 -1.19 40.51
C ASN A 2 -35.09 -1.82 39.13
N ARG A 3 -35.58 -1.09 38.15
CA ARG A 3 -35.38 -1.45 36.73
C ARG A 3 -34.10 -0.77 36.24
N SER A 4 -32.97 -1.45 36.36
CA SER A 4 -31.73 -1.03 35.76
C SER A 4 -31.84 -1.16 34.24
N ALA A 5 -31.95 -0.03 33.55
CA ALA A 5 -31.82 0.03 32.10
C ALA A 5 -30.35 -0.14 31.74
N ILE A 6 -29.99 -1.30 31.22
CA ILE A 6 -28.66 -1.54 30.65
C ILE A 6 -28.66 -0.90 29.25
N SER A 7 -28.04 0.29 29.14
CA SER A 7 -27.76 0.91 27.86
C SER A 7 -26.68 0.12 27.14
N LEU A 8 -27.09 -0.64 26.12
CA LEU A 8 -26.18 -1.33 25.22
C LEU A 8 -25.59 -0.31 24.26
N VAL A 9 -24.41 0.19 24.56
CA VAL A 9 -23.65 1.03 23.64
C VAL A 9 -23.12 0.14 22.53
N ALA A 10 -23.77 0.17 21.38
CA ALA A 10 -23.30 -0.48 20.17
C ALA A 10 -22.04 0.27 19.66
N MET A 11 -20.85 -0.28 19.92
CA MET A 11 -19.63 0.20 19.29
C MET A 11 -19.69 -0.10 17.79
N VAL A 12 -19.97 0.91 17.00
CA VAL A 12 -19.82 0.83 15.55
C VAL A 12 -18.33 0.84 15.23
N SER A 13 -17.81 -0.34 14.95
CA SER A 13 -16.42 -0.49 14.46
C SER A 13 -16.36 0.06 13.05
N ILE A 14 -15.80 1.27 12.89
CA ILE A 14 -15.51 1.84 11.57
C ILE A 14 -14.30 1.09 11.02
N THR A 15 -14.56 0.07 10.22
CA THR A 15 -13.50 -0.67 9.54
C THR A 15 -12.95 0.19 8.39
N ALA A 16 -11.73 0.62 8.52
CA ALA A 16 -10.99 1.33 7.50
C ALA A 16 -10.53 0.33 6.43
N CYS A 17 -11.37 0.08 5.44
CA CYS A 17 -11.08 -0.86 4.36
C CYS A 17 -10.14 -0.26 3.32
N ALA A 18 -9.13 -1.03 2.93
CA ALA A 18 -8.27 -0.74 1.79
C ALA A 18 -8.27 -1.91 0.81
N SER A 19 -8.27 -1.60 -0.46
CA SER A 19 -8.18 -2.58 -1.55
C SER A 19 -6.97 -2.26 -2.41
N THR A 20 -6.19 -3.29 -2.75
CA THR A 20 -4.98 -3.11 -3.53
C THR A 20 -4.92 -4.12 -4.66
N SER A 21 -4.63 -3.63 -5.87
CA SER A 21 -4.32 -4.43 -7.04
C SER A 21 -2.86 -4.25 -7.43
N VAL A 22 -2.26 -5.32 -7.94
CA VAL A 22 -0.90 -5.33 -8.47
C VAL A 22 -0.98 -5.73 -9.93
N GLN A 23 -0.39 -4.92 -10.79
CA GLN A 23 -0.33 -5.16 -12.23
C GLN A 23 1.12 -5.31 -12.66
N GLU A 24 1.46 -6.42 -13.29
CA GLU A 24 2.79 -6.62 -13.84
C GLU A 24 3.00 -5.77 -15.08
N MET A 25 4.15 -5.11 -15.14
CA MET A 25 4.58 -4.34 -16.31
C MET A 25 5.78 -5.01 -16.98
N SER A 26 6.67 -5.63 -16.21
CA SER A 26 7.79 -6.44 -16.66
C SER A 26 8.20 -7.43 -15.56
N LYS A 27 9.25 -8.24 -15.80
CA LYS A 27 9.76 -9.17 -14.79
C LYS A 27 10.24 -8.48 -13.50
N SER A 28 10.79 -7.26 -13.63
CA SER A 28 11.35 -6.49 -12.51
C SER A 28 10.51 -5.27 -12.12
N THR A 29 9.44 -4.97 -12.86
CA THR A 29 8.64 -3.75 -12.66
C THR A 29 7.17 -4.10 -12.59
N PHE A 30 6.48 -3.57 -11.59
CA PHE A 30 5.04 -3.73 -11.42
C PHE A 30 4.41 -2.45 -10.86
N GLN A 31 3.14 -2.29 -11.10
CA GLN A 31 2.35 -1.18 -10.55
C GLN A 31 1.47 -1.67 -9.40
N VAL A 32 1.47 -0.91 -8.32
CA VAL A 32 0.58 -1.11 -7.18
C VAL A 32 -0.45 0.01 -7.18
N GLN A 33 -1.72 -0.35 -7.23
CA GLN A 33 -2.82 0.59 -7.09
C GLN A 33 -3.60 0.30 -5.81
N THR A 34 -3.69 1.28 -4.94
CA THR A 34 -4.41 1.19 -3.67
C THR A 34 -5.57 2.15 -3.65
N THR A 35 -6.73 1.63 -3.30
CA THR A 35 -7.92 2.42 -2.99
C THR A 35 -8.23 2.23 -1.51
N ALA A 36 -8.25 3.30 -0.76
CA ALA A 36 -8.51 3.27 0.67
C ALA A 36 -9.76 4.11 1.03
N ALA A 37 -10.43 3.69 2.10
CA ALA A 37 -11.56 4.43 2.64
C ALA A 37 -11.17 5.89 2.99
N PRO A 38 -12.09 6.86 2.93
CA PRO A 38 -11.81 8.26 3.24
C PRO A 38 -11.16 8.47 4.61
N VAL A 39 -11.49 7.65 5.60
CA VAL A 39 -10.94 7.70 6.95
C VAL A 39 -9.43 7.42 6.99
N CYS A 40 -8.88 6.68 6.03
CA CYS A 40 -7.45 6.40 5.92
C CYS A 40 -6.63 7.62 5.49
N GLY A 41 -7.24 8.54 4.77
CA GLY A 41 -6.55 9.68 4.18
C GLY A 41 -5.54 9.28 3.09
N LYS A 42 -4.88 10.29 2.54
CA LYS A 42 -3.83 10.08 1.51
C LYS A 42 -2.60 9.37 2.08
N SER A 43 -2.23 9.66 3.31
CA SER A 43 -1.09 9.03 3.99
C SER A 43 -1.35 7.57 4.31
N GLY A 44 -2.56 7.20 4.71
CA GLY A 44 -2.95 5.81 4.94
C GLY A 44 -2.90 4.99 3.67
N ALA A 45 -3.43 5.51 2.56
CA ALA A 45 -3.35 4.86 1.26
C ALA A 45 -1.90 4.67 0.79
N ALA A 46 -1.03 5.67 1.01
CA ALA A 46 0.39 5.58 0.67
C ALA A 46 1.11 4.52 1.50
N LYS A 47 0.83 4.42 2.80
CA LYS A 47 1.41 3.38 3.67
C LYS A 47 1.00 1.98 3.23
N VAL A 48 -0.26 1.77 2.89
CA VAL A 48 -0.74 0.48 2.38
C VAL A 48 -0.05 0.14 1.06
N ALA A 49 0.04 1.08 0.13
CA ALA A 49 0.70 0.89 -1.15
C ALA A 49 2.18 0.50 -0.98
N SER A 50 2.91 1.17 -0.10
CA SER A 50 4.32 0.86 0.17
C SER A 50 4.51 -0.52 0.81
N LYS A 51 3.64 -0.90 1.74
CA LYS A 51 3.67 -2.24 2.35
C LYS A 51 3.39 -3.34 1.32
N VAL A 52 2.40 -3.12 0.46
CA VAL A 52 2.09 -4.07 -0.62
C VAL A 52 3.25 -4.19 -1.59
N ALA A 53 3.88 -3.07 -1.96
CA ALA A 53 5.08 -3.07 -2.80
C ALA A 53 6.20 -3.93 -2.18
N ALA A 54 6.51 -3.72 -0.90
CA ALA A 54 7.52 -4.50 -0.20
C ALA A 54 7.19 -5.99 -0.12
N ILE A 55 5.94 -6.35 0.16
CA ILE A 55 5.47 -7.74 0.18
C ILE A 55 5.66 -8.40 -1.19
N GLU A 56 5.26 -7.71 -2.26
CA GLU A 56 5.40 -8.25 -3.63
C GLU A 56 6.85 -8.40 -4.05
N VAL A 57 7.73 -7.46 -3.68
CA VAL A 57 9.18 -7.57 -3.93
C VAL A 57 9.75 -8.83 -3.29
N ILE A 58 9.43 -9.09 -2.01
CA ILE A 58 9.91 -10.28 -1.29
C ILE A 58 9.35 -11.56 -1.91
N LYS A 59 8.05 -11.59 -2.25
CA LYS A 59 7.42 -12.75 -2.91
C LYS A 59 8.05 -13.09 -4.27
N ARG A 60 8.57 -12.10 -4.97
CA ARG A 60 9.27 -12.26 -6.25
C ARG A 60 10.76 -12.60 -6.09
N GLY A 61 11.24 -12.75 -4.85
CA GLY A 61 12.63 -13.06 -4.55
C GLY A 61 13.57 -11.86 -4.56
N GLY A 62 13.03 -10.64 -4.64
CA GLY A 62 13.79 -9.40 -4.53
C GLY A 62 14.02 -8.99 -3.08
N ASP A 63 14.95 -8.06 -2.88
CA ASP A 63 15.27 -7.49 -1.56
C ASP A 63 15.11 -5.98 -1.54
N LYS A 64 15.52 -5.31 -2.61
CA LYS A 64 15.45 -3.86 -2.74
C LYS A 64 14.63 -3.40 -3.93
N PHE A 65 14.06 -2.22 -3.81
CA PHE A 65 13.26 -1.61 -4.87
C PHE A 65 13.32 -0.09 -4.82
N VAL A 66 13.06 0.52 -5.96
CA VAL A 66 12.82 1.97 -6.06
C VAL A 66 11.38 2.22 -6.43
N LEU A 67 10.82 3.28 -5.86
CA LEU A 67 9.53 3.80 -6.28
C LEU A 67 9.79 4.74 -7.45
N ALA A 68 9.49 4.27 -8.66
CA ALA A 68 9.44 5.15 -9.79
C ALA A 68 8.25 6.08 -9.58
N SER A 69 8.53 7.27 -9.11
CA SER A 69 7.55 8.35 -9.04
C SER A 69 6.92 8.46 -10.43
N SER A 70 5.64 8.32 -10.49
CA SER A 70 4.88 8.31 -11.72
C SER A 70 5.02 9.62 -12.48
N GLN A 71 6.06 9.77 -13.24
CA GLN A 71 6.11 10.77 -14.33
C GLN A 71 4.99 10.50 -15.35
N ALA A 72 4.58 9.27 -15.49
CA ALA A 72 3.33 8.90 -16.12
C ALA A 72 2.10 9.53 -15.43
N GLY A 73 2.23 10.00 -14.22
CA GLY A 73 1.20 10.71 -13.50
C GLY A 73 0.90 12.12 -13.95
N THR A 74 1.68 12.74 -14.83
CA THR A 74 1.30 14.07 -15.33
C THR A 74 0.14 14.04 -16.32
N SER A 75 0.04 13.05 -17.14
CA SER A 75 -1.18 12.81 -17.94
C SER A 75 -2.32 12.20 -17.11
N PHE A 76 -1.98 11.59 -16.01
CA PHE A 76 -2.92 11.02 -15.06
C PHE A 76 -3.46 12.03 -14.04
N SER A 77 -2.77 13.15 -13.82
CA SER A 77 -3.12 14.10 -12.77
C SER A 77 -4.48 14.76 -12.93
N GLY A 78 -4.99 14.89 -14.14
CA GLY A 78 -6.36 15.37 -14.37
C GLY A 78 -7.41 14.31 -14.01
N PHE A 79 -7.21 13.09 -14.42
CA PHE A 79 -8.16 12.00 -14.19
C PHE A 79 -8.05 11.42 -12.77
N VAL A 80 -6.85 11.17 -12.31
CA VAL A 80 -6.59 10.68 -10.96
C VAL A 80 -6.94 11.74 -9.92
N GLY A 81 -6.73 13.01 -10.22
CA GLY A 81 -7.17 14.11 -9.37
C GLY A 81 -8.67 14.09 -9.10
N TYR A 82 -9.45 13.81 -10.08
CA TYR A 82 -10.90 13.72 -9.95
C TYR A 82 -11.34 12.47 -9.17
N THR A 83 -10.74 11.33 -9.44
CA THR A 83 -11.06 10.08 -8.73
C THR A 83 -10.48 10.06 -7.31
N ALA A 84 -9.34 10.72 -7.08
CA ALA A 84 -8.71 10.82 -5.77
C ALA A 84 -9.50 11.70 -4.78
N ILE A 85 -10.33 12.61 -5.25
CA ILE A 85 -11.19 13.44 -4.39
C ILE A 85 -12.28 12.61 -3.71
N SER A 86 -12.77 11.57 -4.38
CA SER A 86 -13.82 10.71 -3.85
C SER A 86 -13.31 9.45 -3.15
N ARG A 87 -12.05 9.03 -3.43
CA ARG A 87 -11.47 7.79 -2.89
C ARG A 87 -9.97 7.94 -2.79
N ASN A 88 -9.35 7.82 -1.67
CA ASN A 88 -7.91 7.94 -1.50
C ASN A 88 -7.14 6.88 -2.31
N ASN A 89 -6.98 7.13 -3.60
CA ASN A 89 -6.28 6.25 -4.54
C ASN A 89 -4.79 6.60 -4.58
N ARG A 90 -3.95 5.57 -4.62
CA ARG A 90 -2.51 5.66 -4.79
C ARG A 90 -2.06 4.65 -5.82
N GLY A 91 -1.49 5.15 -6.91
CA GLY A 91 -0.77 4.35 -7.88
C GLY A 91 0.74 4.61 -7.74
N ILE A 92 1.51 3.57 -7.58
CA ILE A 92 2.97 3.62 -7.56
C ILE A 92 3.54 2.56 -8.50
N VAL A 93 4.58 2.93 -9.23
CA VAL A 93 5.36 1.99 -10.02
C VAL A 93 6.56 1.56 -9.19
N VAL A 94 6.76 0.28 -9.06
CA VAL A 94 7.82 -0.36 -8.28
C VAL A 94 8.78 -1.05 -9.24
N LYS A 95 10.05 -0.68 -9.19
CA LYS A 95 11.14 -1.36 -9.90
C LYS A 95 12.00 -2.08 -8.89
N MET A 96 12.09 -3.40 -9.00
CA MET A 96 13.07 -4.18 -8.23
C MET A 96 14.45 -3.89 -8.77
N VAL A 97 15.43 -3.75 -7.88
CA VAL A 97 16.83 -3.49 -8.21
C VAL A 97 17.72 -4.63 -7.72
N GLU A 98 18.68 -5.00 -8.52
CA GLU A 98 19.65 -6.03 -8.20
C GLU A 98 20.98 -5.40 -7.74
N PRO A 99 21.89 -6.16 -7.11
CA PRO A 99 23.14 -5.62 -6.56
C PRO A 99 24.05 -4.92 -7.58
N ASP A 100 23.92 -5.24 -8.84
CA ASP A 100 24.68 -4.63 -9.96
C ASP A 100 24.02 -3.38 -10.53
N ASP A 101 22.79 -3.07 -10.11
CA ASP A 101 22.11 -1.84 -10.52
C ASP A 101 22.74 -0.61 -9.85
N PRO A 102 22.97 0.49 -10.59
CA PRO A 102 23.51 1.72 -10.00
C PRO A 102 22.64 2.35 -8.92
N GLU A 103 21.34 2.06 -8.95
CA GLU A 103 20.37 2.57 -7.98
C GLU A 103 20.30 1.73 -6.69
N PHE A 104 21.04 0.61 -6.61
CA PHE A 104 20.94 -0.34 -5.50
C PHE A 104 21.25 0.26 -4.13
N ASN A 105 22.22 1.16 -4.05
CA ASN A 105 22.61 1.79 -2.78
C ASN A 105 21.54 2.72 -2.23
N ASP A 106 20.81 3.40 -3.11
CA ASP A 106 19.76 4.35 -2.75
C ASP A 106 18.36 3.70 -2.69
N ALA A 107 18.27 2.42 -3.02
CA ALA A 107 17.01 1.70 -3.06
C ALA A 107 16.50 1.34 -1.65
N LEU A 108 15.18 1.31 -1.52
CA LEU A 108 14.50 0.91 -0.29
C LEU A 108 14.64 -0.59 -0.06
N SER A 109 14.94 -1.00 1.17
CA SER A 109 14.87 -2.40 1.57
C SER A 109 13.42 -2.79 1.86
N ALA A 110 12.94 -3.85 1.20
CA ALA A 110 11.57 -4.34 1.42
C ALA A 110 11.35 -4.80 2.87
N ARG A 111 12.34 -5.41 3.49
CA ARG A 111 12.28 -5.86 4.88
C ARG A 111 12.24 -4.69 5.85
N GLU A 112 12.99 -3.64 5.61
CA GLU A 112 12.98 -2.42 6.42
C GLU A 112 11.63 -1.69 6.33
N VAL A 113 11.04 -1.62 5.16
CA VAL A 113 9.71 -1.03 4.96
C VAL A 113 8.64 -1.77 5.76
N LEU A 114 8.73 -3.09 5.87
CA LEU A 114 7.79 -3.92 6.63
C LEU A 114 8.13 -3.97 8.12
N GLY A 115 9.39 -3.72 8.50
CA GLY A 115 9.87 -3.77 9.87
C GLY A 115 10.16 -5.18 10.38
N GLU A 116 10.37 -5.32 11.70
CA GLU A 116 10.80 -6.56 12.34
C GLU A 116 9.87 -7.77 12.09
N ASN A 117 8.59 -7.52 11.88
CA ASN A 117 7.61 -8.57 11.63
C ASN A 117 7.35 -8.84 10.14
N TRP A 118 8.31 -8.56 9.28
CA TRP A 118 8.14 -8.66 7.83
C TRP A 118 7.71 -10.06 7.36
N GLU A 119 8.22 -11.13 7.94
CA GLU A 119 7.85 -12.50 7.59
C GLU A 119 6.36 -12.79 7.82
N LYS A 120 5.83 -12.35 8.95
CA LYS A 120 4.41 -12.50 9.27
C LYS A 120 3.54 -11.69 8.32
N GLN A 121 3.99 -10.50 7.93
CA GLN A 121 3.26 -9.66 6.99
C GLN A 121 3.25 -10.27 5.59
N VAL A 122 4.36 -10.84 5.13
CA VAL A 122 4.44 -11.54 3.84
C VAL A 122 3.52 -12.76 3.82
N LYS A 123 3.49 -13.55 4.90
CA LYS A 123 2.57 -14.71 5.03
C LYS A 123 1.11 -14.29 5.04
N ARG A 124 0.78 -13.20 5.73
CA ARG A 124 -0.60 -12.68 5.79
C ARG A 124 -1.07 -12.13 4.44
N GLY A 125 -0.15 -11.61 3.64
CA GLY A 125 -0.44 -11.02 2.34
C GLY A 125 -0.85 -9.55 2.41
N LYS A 126 -1.54 -9.09 1.38
CA LYS A 126 -1.91 -7.69 1.23
C LYS A 126 -2.76 -7.20 2.40
N PRO A 127 -2.39 -6.09 3.06
CA PRO A 127 -3.23 -5.52 4.10
C PRO A 127 -4.56 -5.02 3.52
N SER A 128 -5.64 -5.31 4.22
CA SER A 128 -7.00 -4.87 3.88
C SER A 128 -7.45 -3.65 4.67
N THR A 129 -6.62 -3.17 5.55
CA THR A 129 -6.88 -2.00 6.41
C THR A 129 -5.69 -1.05 6.39
N CYS A 130 -5.95 0.20 6.50
CA CYS A 130 -4.92 1.20 6.70
C CYS A 130 -4.61 1.35 8.20
#